data_ed00291716ddb5f4b64f72966f07fc8f
#
_entry.id   ed00291716ddb5f4b64f72966f07fc8f
#
_cell.length_a   1.000
_cell.length_b   1.000
_cell.length_c   1.000
_cell.angle_alpha   90.00
_cell.angle_beta   90.00
_cell.angle_gamma   90.00
#
_symmetry.space_group_name_H-M   'P 1'
#
loop_
_entity.id
_entity.type
_entity.pdbx_description
1 polymer ?
#
loop_
_entity_poly.entity_id
_entity_poly.type
_entity_poly.pdbx_seq_one_letter_code
_entity_poly.pdbx_strand_id
1 'polypeptide(L)'
;MLENKEMRYGIIEENNIVTQEEYVDRAKKTLGIISDTLAHSLGYYGSTTIIEDNVNGNTITKDGYTILRALAFGIDDTLSNTLLRTIKDISHSLVMEVGDGSTSAVVTSEALFDYLTKSNEVLNNLPKKVIVDELKKISKEIERIIKEEYARPITSENFDKLRNIASVSNNNDDTTGQMLFDIYKEIGKDGFVFMENSLVDKDHYEISNGIETSTGYIDPVYSNKHNKIESEYHDSSVLMFKGELRSPDLSWLNDMIASFYSLRGGKPLVIIANGYDLDVVNALKYNKVVNAKRGVEYDMGVTIFNATHNEAFDDLAAYLGGKVINLEDEEILKETVKPFEQSTLGTNVDKNVFYEQYLGFAKKIFMNSNISRYMEGGGTKEEIDGRVEVINKKIEYYESIRGSENVDFELYRLNKRKANLTSKIVKLYVSGKTITEIETRKYLLEDAVYASKSALEHGYVSGGNLLVSKIITNKLLKEEGISAVRKELLQLVAVAFTRTYSKVLKNSGLSEEDVKYTIDQCVQNGTIFNLKTKKYESDGETSIINSAMTDIRIMESVFSIISLLVTSNQYIQKSPRRINI
;
A
#
# COMPACT_ATOMS: atom_id res chain seq x y z
N MET A 1 47.41 -3.15 49.97
CA MET A 1 47.54 -4.03 48.78
C MET A 1 46.12 -4.27 48.24
N LEU A 2 45.74 -3.50 47.25
CA LEU A 2 44.50 -3.70 46.50
C LEU A 2 44.92 -4.21 45.11
N GLU A 3 44.69 -5.50 44.89
CA GLU A 3 44.97 -6.12 43.60
C GLU A 3 43.96 -5.56 42.53
N ASN A 4 44.49 -4.83 41.57
CA ASN A 4 43.81 -4.48 40.32
C ASN A 4 43.56 -5.77 39.54
N LYS A 5 42.31 -6.28 39.56
CA LYS A 5 41.84 -7.23 38.55
C LYS A 5 41.51 -6.45 37.29
N GLU A 6 42.47 -6.40 36.37
CA GLU A 6 42.20 -6.04 34.96
C GLU A 6 41.17 -7.05 34.41
N MET A 7 39.92 -6.60 34.22
CA MET A 7 38.98 -7.33 33.40
C MET A 7 39.40 -7.22 31.93
N ARG A 8 40.03 -8.27 31.43
CA ARG A 8 40.26 -8.44 30.00
C ARG A 8 38.92 -8.74 29.34
N TYR A 9 38.35 -7.75 28.66
CA TYR A 9 37.24 -7.95 27.74
C TYR A 9 37.77 -8.61 26.47
N GLY A 10 37.75 -9.92 26.41
CA GLY A 10 37.90 -10.67 25.17
C GLY A 10 36.60 -10.59 24.40
N ILE A 11 36.48 -9.68 23.45
CA ILE A 11 35.42 -9.72 22.45
C ILE A 11 35.78 -10.83 21.47
N ILE A 12 35.35 -12.04 21.75
CA ILE A 12 35.30 -13.10 20.72
C ILE A 12 34.02 -12.83 19.92
N GLU A 13 34.14 -12.11 18.81
CA GLU A 13 33.10 -12.13 17.78
C GLU A 13 33.19 -13.50 17.10
N GLU A 14 32.48 -14.49 17.60
CA GLU A 14 32.23 -15.70 16.83
C GLU A 14 31.28 -15.33 15.70
N ASN A 15 31.82 -14.98 14.55
CA ASN A 15 31.05 -14.84 13.32
C ASN A 15 30.73 -16.26 12.84
N ASN A 16 29.52 -16.74 13.11
CA ASN A 16 29.03 -17.98 12.52
C ASN A 16 28.69 -17.71 11.05
N ILE A 17 29.53 -18.24 10.17
CA ILE A 17 29.30 -18.21 8.73
C ILE A 17 28.52 -19.48 8.37
N VAL A 18 27.30 -19.31 7.87
CA VAL A 18 26.50 -20.39 7.32
C VAL A 18 26.94 -20.64 5.88
N THR A 19 27.31 -21.88 5.55
CA THR A 19 27.76 -22.26 4.20
C THR A 19 26.61 -22.19 3.20
N GLN A 20 26.92 -22.18 1.90
CA GLN A 20 25.89 -22.14 0.85
C GLN A 20 24.91 -23.30 0.93
N GLU A 21 25.39 -24.52 1.15
CA GLU A 21 24.54 -25.71 1.25
C GLU A 21 23.58 -25.62 2.44
N GLU A 22 24.13 -25.31 3.61
CA GLU A 22 23.33 -25.12 4.83
C GLU A 22 22.34 -23.96 4.69
N TYR A 23 22.73 -22.85 4.02
CA TYR A 23 21.84 -21.71 3.74
C TYR A 23 20.65 -22.16 2.89
N VAL A 24 20.89 -22.89 1.80
CA VAL A 24 19.83 -23.35 0.90
C VAL A 24 18.86 -24.28 1.62
N ASP A 25 19.36 -25.23 2.41
CA ASP A 25 18.51 -26.17 3.16
C ASP A 25 17.67 -25.45 4.22
N ARG A 26 18.26 -24.53 4.97
CA ARG A 26 17.53 -23.74 5.96
C ARG A 26 16.51 -22.80 5.31
N ALA A 27 16.87 -22.17 4.18
CA ALA A 27 15.95 -21.31 3.44
C ALA A 27 14.76 -22.11 2.89
N LYS A 28 14.98 -23.31 2.34
CA LYS A 28 13.88 -24.22 1.92
C LYS A 28 12.96 -24.55 3.08
N LYS A 29 13.53 -24.97 4.21
CA LYS A 29 12.75 -25.30 5.40
C LYS A 29 11.93 -24.11 5.90
N THR A 30 12.54 -22.94 5.96
CA THR A 30 11.88 -21.69 6.39
C THR A 30 10.73 -21.33 5.46
N LEU A 31 10.98 -21.30 4.14
CA LEU A 31 9.95 -21.02 3.14
C LEU A 31 8.83 -22.06 3.17
N GLY A 32 9.17 -23.34 3.34
CA GLY A 32 8.18 -24.41 3.46
C GLY A 32 7.23 -24.20 4.64
N ILE A 33 7.77 -23.85 5.81
CA ILE A 33 6.95 -23.57 7.01
C ILE A 33 6.04 -22.38 6.76
N ILE A 34 6.57 -21.28 6.22
CA ILE A 34 5.79 -20.07 5.93
C ILE A 34 4.71 -20.38 4.90
N SER A 35 5.09 -21.00 3.77
CA SER A 35 4.18 -21.36 2.68
C SER A 35 3.06 -22.29 3.14
N ASP A 36 3.37 -23.35 3.88
CA ASP A 36 2.36 -24.30 4.34
C ASP A 36 1.40 -23.66 5.35
N THR A 37 1.91 -22.80 6.26
CA THR A 37 1.06 -22.07 7.20
C THR A 37 0.05 -21.19 6.46
N LEU A 38 0.50 -20.43 5.45
CA LEU A 38 -0.36 -19.53 4.68
C LEU A 38 -1.30 -20.30 3.73
N ALA A 39 -0.83 -21.37 3.12
CA ALA A 39 -1.58 -22.11 2.11
C ALA A 39 -2.90 -22.69 2.60
N HIS A 40 -3.04 -22.95 3.91
CA HIS A 40 -4.29 -23.45 4.48
C HIS A 40 -5.44 -22.43 4.40
N SER A 41 -5.14 -21.14 4.31
CA SER A 41 -6.17 -20.09 4.20
C SER A 41 -6.68 -19.88 2.77
N LEU A 42 -6.01 -20.46 1.76
CA LEU A 42 -6.30 -20.20 0.34
C LEU A 42 -7.65 -20.73 -0.12
N GLY A 43 -8.37 -19.88 -0.84
CA GLY A 43 -9.57 -20.23 -1.59
C GLY A 43 -10.83 -20.35 -0.73
N TYR A 44 -11.94 -20.70 -1.40
CA TYR A 44 -13.27 -20.77 -0.79
C TYR A 44 -13.32 -21.73 0.42
N TYR A 45 -12.66 -22.88 0.32
CA TYR A 45 -12.60 -23.92 1.37
C TYR A 45 -11.39 -23.75 2.31
N GLY A 46 -10.67 -22.65 2.22
CA GLY A 46 -9.55 -22.38 3.12
C GLY A 46 -9.97 -22.26 4.59
N SER A 47 -9.08 -22.65 5.48
CA SER A 47 -9.30 -22.65 6.93
C SER A 47 -8.93 -21.31 7.56
N THR A 48 -9.56 -20.99 8.69
CA THR A 48 -9.17 -19.85 9.52
C THR A 48 -7.98 -20.19 10.41
N THR A 49 -7.14 -19.21 10.67
CA THR A 49 -6.03 -19.30 11.61
C THR A 49 -6.35 -18.49 12.87
N ILE A 50 -6.06 -19.04 14.05
CA ILE A 50 -6.16 -18.34 15.34
C ILE A 50 -4.77 -17.82 15.67
N ILE A 51 -4.67 -16.52 15.87
CA ILE A 51 -3.45 -15.82 16.27
C ILE A 51 -3.63 -15.35 17.71
N GLU A 52 -2.79 -15.83 18.61
CA GLU A 52 -2.78 -15.38 20.02
C GLU A 52 -2.06 -14.02 20.10
N ASP A 53 -2.74 -13.04 20.69
CA ASP A 53 -2.16 -11.74 21.00
C ASP A 53 -2.53 -11.37 22.45
N ASN A 54 -1.52 -11.37 23.31
CA ASN A 54 -1.70 -11.09 24.74
C ASN A 54 -2.02 -9.62 25.06
N VAL A 55 -1.87 -8.73 24.08
CA VAL A 55 -2.10 -7.28 24.25
C VAL A 55 -3.45 -6.86 23.68
N ASN A 56 -3.75 -7.30 22.44
CA ASN A 56 -4.93 -6.87 21.70
C ASN A 56 -6.06 -7.90 21.65
N GLY A 57 -5.83 -9.09 22.25
CA GLY A 57 -6.76 -10.23 22.19
C GLY A 57 -6.53 -11.10 20.94
N ASN A 58 -7.12 -12.32 20.97
CA ASN A 58 -6.92 -13.31 19.92
C ASN A 58 -7.58 -12.88 18.61
N THR A 59 -6.86 -13.01 17.50
CA THR A 59 -7.37 -12.74 16.16
C THR A 59 -7.69 -14.06 15.45
N ILE A 60 -8.86 -14.14 14.81
CA ILE A 60 -9.28 -15.28 13.97
C ILE A 60 -9.40 -14.78 12.55
N THR A 61 -8.52 -15.23 11.66
CA THR A 61 -8.45 -14.68 10.30
C THR A 61 -8.18 -15.75 9.25
N LYS A 62 -8.59 -15.45 8.00
CA LYS A 62 -8.16 -16.14 6.77
C LYS A 62 -7.20 -15.29 5.94
N ASP A 63 -7.03 -14.02 6.33
CA ASP A 63 -6.13 -13.13 5.58
C ASP A 63 -4.69 -13.58 5.72
N GLY A 64 -4.07 -13.89 4.57
CA GLY A 64 -2.71 -14.42 4.51
C GLY A 64 -1.67 -13.40 4.95
N TYR A 65 -1.88 -12.11 4.69
CA TYR A 65 -0.94 -11.07 5.14
C TYR A 65 -0.97 -10.89 6.66
N THR A 66 -2.14 -10.90 7.29
CA THR A 66 -2.29 -10.88 8.75
C THR A 66 -1.63 -12.11 9.40
N ILE A 67 -1.82 -13.30 8.81
CA ILE A 67 -1.16 -14.53 9.29
C ILE A 67 0.36 -14.39 9.15
N LEU A 68 0.86 -13.93 8.00
CA LEU A 68 2.29 -13.72 7.75
C LEU A 68 2.92 -12.74 8.75
N ARG A 69 2.23 -11.63 9.05
CA ARG A 69 2.70 -10.64 10.04
C ARG A 69 2.87 -11.23 11.43
N ALA A 70 2.00 -12.12 11.83
CA ALA A 70 2.02 -12.77 13.14
C ALA A 70 3.10 -13.84 13.28
N LEU A 71 3.61 -14.40 12.16
CA LEU A 71 4.65 -15.41 12.21
C LEU A 71 5.95 -14.87 12.83
N ALA A 72 6.59 -15.71 13.64
CA ALA A 72 7.94 -15.50 14.18
C ALA A 72 8.62 -16.85 14.38
N PHE A 73 9.93 -16.89 14.16
CA PHE A 73 10.76 -18.03 14.52
C PHE A 73 11.44 -17.76 15.87
N GLY A 74 12.03 -18.80 16.48
CA GLY A 74 12.76 -18.66 17.73
C GLY A 74 13.83 -17.56 17.66
N ILE A 75 14.12 -16.91 18.79
CA ILE A 75 15.05 -15.77 18.87
C ILE A 75 16.45 -16.13 18.32
N ASP A 76 16.86 -17.38 18.54
CA ASP A 76 18.19 -17.88 18.11
C ASP A 76 18.22 -18.24 16.62
N ASP A 77 17.08 -18.37 15.95
CA ASP A 77 17.02 -18.64 14.50
C ASP A 77 17.00 -17.35 13.68
N THR A 78 18.13 -16.66 13.71
CA THR A 78 18.32 -15.35 13.07
C THR A 78 18.20 -15.40 11.55
N LEU A 79 18.61 -16.52 10.90
CA LEU A 79 18.46 -16.68 9.46
C LEU A 79 16.98 -16.75 9.06
N SER A 80 16.20 -17.63 9.69
CA SER A 80 14.76 -17.76 9.40
C SER A 80 14.02 -16.46 9.69
N ASN A 81 14.36 -15.75 10.76
CA ASN A 81 13.77 -14.43 11.06
C ASN A 81 14.17 -13.35 10.04
N THR A 82 15.40 -13.40 9.49
CA THR A 82 15.82 -12.46 8.44
C THR A 82 15.05 -12.72 7.14
N LEU A 83 14.93 -13.97 6.74
CA LEU A 83 14.15 -14.36 5.56
C LEU A 83 12.67 -13.98 5.73
N LEU A 84 12.08 -14.29 6.88
CA LEU A 84 10.71 -13.92 7.20
C LEU A 84 10.48 -12.41 7.12
N ARG A 85 11.40 -11.59 7.65
CA ARG A 85 11.30 -10.13 7.58
C ARG A 85 11.28 -9.66 6.13
N THR A 86 12.19 -10.16 5.30
CA THR A 86 12.24 -9.80 3.87
C THR A 86 10.95 -10.18 3.14
N ILE A 87 10.40 -11.36 3.43
CA ILE A 87 9.13 -11.81 2.85
C ILE A 87 7.99 -10.91 3.31
N LYS A 88 7.96 -10.51 4.60
CA LYS A 88 6.98 -9.56 5.13
C LYS A 88 7.05 -8.21 4.42
N ASP A 89 8.24 -7.67 4.20
CA ASP A 89 8.43 -6.38 3.54
C ASP A 89 7.94 -6.41 2.08
N ILE A 90 8.28 -7.46 1.33
CA ILE A 90 7.82 -7.63 -0.05
C ILE A 90 6.30 -7.84 -0.11
N SER A 91 5.75 -8.66 0.79
CA SER A 91 4.30 -8.89 0.87
C SER A 91 3.55 -7.63 1.29
N HIS A 92 4.14 -6.80 2.15
CA HIS A 92 3.58 -5.50 2.51
C HIS A 92 3.45 -4.57 1.30
N SER A 93 4.52 -4.44 0.50
CA SER A 93 4.47 -3.63 -0.73
C SER A 93 3.39 -4.13 -1.69
N LEU A 94 3.26 -5.45 -1.84
CA LEU A 94 2.24 -6.06 -2.70
C LEU A 94 0.81 -5.71 -2.24
N VAL A 95 0.51 -5.86 -0.95
CA VAL A 95 -0.81 -5.54 -0.39
C VAL A 95 -1.11 -4.05 -0.52
N MET A 96 -0.15 -3.18 -0.26
CA MET A 96 -0.33 -1.72 -0.37
C MET A 96 -0.58 -1.25 -1.81
N GLU A 97 -0.13 -2.01 -2.82
CA GLU A 97 -0.32 -1.64 -4.23
C GLU A 97 -1.59 -2.23 -4.85
N VAL A 98 -1.90 -3.49 -4.55
CA VAL A 98 -2.99 -4.22 -5.23
C VAL A 98 -3.99 -4.89 -4.28
N GLY A 99 -3.76 -4.83 -2.98
CA GLY A 99 -4.66 -5.31 -1.92
C GLY A 99 -4.67 -6.83 -1.72
N ASP A 100 -4.19 -7.63 -2.65
CA ASP A 100 -4.31 -9.10 -2.63
C ASP A 100 -3.05 -9.77 -3.19
N GLY A 101 -2.95 -11.09 -3.01
CA GLY A 101 -1.91 -11.92 -3.62
C GLY A 101 -0.69 -12.22 -2.75
N SER A 102 -0.62 -11.74 -1.52
CA SER A 102 0.52 -11.99 -0.60
C SER A 102 0.77 -13.47 -0.37
N THR A 103 -0.26 -14.25 -0.07
CA THR A 103 -0.17 -15.71 0.07
C THR A 103 0.27 -16.39 -1.22
N SER A 104 -0.27 -15.96 -2.35
CA SER A 104 0.08 -16.50 -3.67
C SER A 104 1.56 -16.28 -4.00
N ALA A 105 2.09 -15.07 -3.69
CA ALA A 105 3.49 -14.75 -3.89
C ALA A 105 4.42 -15.66 -3.07
N VAL A 106 4.11 -15.89 -1.80
CA VAL A 106 4.91 -16.75 -0.92
C VAL A 106 4.88 -18.21 -1.35
N VAL A 107 3.67 -18.76 -1.62
CA VAL A 107 3.48 -20.16 -2.03
C VAL A 107 4.17 -20.45 -3.38
N THR A 108 4.08 -19.50 -4.32
CA THR A 108 4.75 -19.61 -5.62
C THR A 108 6.27 -19.48 -5.49
N SER A 109 6.75 -18.59 -4.60
CA SER A 109 8.19 -18.41 -4.34
C SER A 109 8.81 -19.66 -3.73
N GLU A 110 8.13 -20.30 -2.78
CA GLU A 110 8.57 -21.59 -2.19
C GLU A 110 8.77 -22.63 -3.29
N ALA A 111 7.74 -22.82 -4.13
CA ALA A 111 7.79 -23.81 -5.20
C ALA A 111 8.92 -23.51 -6.21
N LEU A 112 9.07 -22.25 -6.63
CA LEU A 112 10.09 -21.87 -7.60
C LEU A 112 11.51 -22.01 -7.01
N PHE A 113 11.71 -21.65 -5.74
CA PHE A 113 12.98 -21.83 -5.05
C PHE A 113 13.36 -23.31 -4.92
N ASP A 114 12.40 -24.16 -4.54
CA ASP A 114 12.62 -25.61 -4.46
C ASP A 114 13.00 -26.19 -5.83
N TYR A 115 12.32 -25.80 -6.92
CA TYR A 115 12.64 -26.27 -8.27
C TYR A 115 14.02 -25.78 -8.75
N LEU A 116 14.36 -24.51 -8.53
CA LEU A 116 15.66 -23.94 -8.93
C LEU A 116 16.85 -24.51 -8.16
N THR A 117 16.62 -25.01 -6.96
CA THR A 117 17.67 -25.58 -6.09
C THR A 117 17.76 -27.12 -6.16
N LYS A 118 16.85 -27.79 -6.89
CA LYS A 118 17.01 -29.18 -7.26
C LYS A 118 18.12 -29.34 -8.31
N SER A 119 18.72 -30.52 -8.34
CA SER A 119 19.78 -30.83 -9.32
C SER A 119 19.27 -30.66 -10.74
N ASN A 120 19.84 -29.70 -11.48
CA ASN A 120 19.48 -29.40 -12.85
C ASN A 120 20.76 -29.14 -13.66
N GLU A 121 21.06 -30.00 -14.65
CA GLU A 121 22.28 -29.94 -15.44
C GLU A 121 22.46 -28.62 -16.20
N VAL A 122 21.36 -28.00 -16.63
CA VAL A 122 21.39 -26.75 -17.40
C VAL A 122 21.68 -25.55 -16.51
N LEU A 123 21.11 -25.50 -15.29
CA LEU A 123 21.14 -24.31 -14.43
C LEU A 123 22.27 -24.35 -13.39
N ASN A 124 22.69 -25.53 -12.93
CA ASN A 124 23.67 -25.67 -11.84
C ASN A 124 25.04 -25.11 -12.17
N ASN A 125 25.42 -25.13 -13.45
CA ASN A 125 26.72 -24.66 -13.93
C ASN A 125 26.71 -23.16 -14.34
N LEU A 126 25.58 -22.46 -14.19
CA LEU A 126 25.47 -21.08 -14.57
C LEU A 126 25.75 -20.12 -13.40
N PRO A 127 26.39 -18.97 -13.66
CA PRO A 127 26.42 -17.90 -12.69
C PRO A 127 24.99 -17.49 -12.29
N LYS A 128 24.73 -17.36 -11.00
CA LYS A 128 23.38 -17.02 -10.47
C LYS A 128 22.81 -15.74 -11.08
N LYS A 129 23.68 -14.79 -11.40
CA LYS A 129 23.31 -13.55 -12.10
C LYS A 129 22.61 -13.82 -13.45
N VAL A 130 23.05 -14.82 -14.21
CA VAL A 130 22.45 -15.17 -15.52
C VAL A 130 21.00 -15.63 -15.34
N ILE A 131 20.75 -16.43 -14.30
CA ILE A 131 19.39 -16.89 -13.95
C ILE A 131 18.50 -15.69 -13.60
N VAL A 132 18.98 -14.79 -12.73
CA VAL A 132 18.22 -13.59 -12.30
C VAL A 132 17.96 -12.64 -13.47
N ASP A 133 18.96 -12.40 -14.32
CA ASP A 133 18.81 -11.52 -15.47
C ASP A 133 17.81 -12.09 -16.50
N GLU A 134 17.76 -13.41 -16.66
CA GLU A 134 16.77 -14.05 -17.55
C GLU A 134 15.36 -14.04 -16.93
N LEU A 135 15.21 -14.26 -15.63
CA LEU A 135 13.94 -14.11 -14.93
C LEU A 135 13.38 -12.68 -15.08
N LYS A 136 14.25 -11.65 -15.00
CA LYS A 136 13.82 -10.26 -15.23
C LYS A 136 13.32 -10.01 -16.67
N LYS A 137 13.93 -10.65 -17.67
CA LYS A 137 13.45 -10.55 -19.06
C LYS A 137 12.10 -11.25 -19.22
N ILE A 138 11.96 -12.45 -18.65
CA ILE A 138 10.71 -13.21 -18.63
C ILE A 138 9.61 -12.39 -17.97
N SER A 139 9.89 -11.74 -16.82
CA SER A 139 8.94 -10.88 -16.12
C SER A 139 8.41 -9.75 -17.00
N LYS A 140 9.31 -8.97 -17.63
CA LYS A 140 8.93 -7.85 -18.49
C LYS A 140 8.11 -8.28 -19.69
N GLU A 141 8.44 -9.43 -20.25
CA GLU A 141 7.70 -9.96 -21.40
C GLU A 141 6.31 -10.44 -21.02
N ILE A 142 6.18 -11.18 -19.92
CA ILE A 142 4.88 -11.62 -19.42
C ILE A 142 4.02 -10.42 -19.01
N GLU A 143 4.60 -9.43 -18.33
CA GLU A 143 3.92 -8.17 -17.99
C GLU A 143 3.33 -7.50 -19.25
N ARG A 144 4.14 -7.36 -20.30
CA ARG A 144 3.69 -6.79 -21.58
C ARG A 144 2.54 -7.60 -22.18
N ILE A 145 2.68 -8.94 -22.22
CA ILE A 145 1.65 -9.83 -22.76
C ILE A 145 0.35 -9.72 -21.94
N ILE A 146 0.43 -9.68 -20.61
CA ILE A 146 -0.76 -9.50 -19.75
C ILE A 146 -1.45 -8.18 -20.10
N LYS A 147 -0.71 -7.08 -20.14
CA LYS A 147 -1.27 -5.73 -20.41
C LYS A 147 -1.87 -5.59 -21.80
N GLU A 148 -1.22 -6.13 -22.82
CA GLU A 148 -1.62 -5.93 -24.22
C GLU A 148 -2.66 -6.95 -24.71
N GLU A 149 -2.64 -8.19 -24.22
CA GLU A 149 -3.43 -9.27 -24.80
C GLU A 149 -4.50 -9.86 -23.88
N TYR A 150 -4.28 -9.83 -22.56
CA TYR A 150 -5.15 -10.50 -21.59
C TYR A 150 -5.96 -9.54 -20.72
N ALA A 151 -5.40 -8.38 -20.36
CA ALA A 151 -6.11 -7.41 -19.54
C ALA A 151 -7.31 -6.83 -20.28
N ARG A 152 -8.50 -6.99 -19.70
CA ARG A 152 -9.75 -6.48 -20.22
C ARG A 152 -10.17 -5.26 -19.41
N PRO A 153 -10.39 -4.10 -20.02
CA PRO A 153 -10.82 -2.92 -19.28
C PRO A 153 -12.23 -3.12 -18.70
N ILE A 154 -12.46 -2.56 -17.52
CA ILE A 154 -13.81 -2.43 -16.98
C ILE A 154 -14.44 -1.19 -17.62
N THR A 155 -15.55 -1.42 -18.33
CA THR A 155 -16.33 -0.40 -19.03
C THR A 155 -17.75 -0.35 -18.47
N SER A 156 -18.57 0.60 -18.95
CA SER A 156 -19.98 0.65 -18.57
C SER A 156 -20.77 -0.62 -18.94
N GLU A 157 -20.36 -1.35 -19.97
CA GLU A 157 -21.05 -2.56 -20.45
C GLU A 157 -20.77 -3.79 -19.59
N ASN A 158 -19.58 -3.86 -18.96
CA ASN A 158 -19.15 -5.00 -18.16
C ASN A 158 -18.84 -4.62 -16.68
N PHE A 159 -19.36 -3.49 -16.22
CA PHE A 159 -19.11 -2.98 -14.88
C PHE A 159 -19.52 -3.95 -13.77
N ASP A 160 -20.44 -4.87 -14.06
CA ASP A 160 -20.83 -5.97 -13.18
C ASP A 160 -19.69 -6.91 -12.80
N LYS A 161 -18.61 -6.97 -13.60
CA LYS A 161 -17.39 -7.73 -13.28
C LYS A 161 -16.72 -7.26 -12.00
N LEU A 162 -16.88 -5.97 -11.64
CA LEU A 162 -16.36 -5.43 -10.38
C LEU A 162 -16.93 -6.14 -9.15
N ARG A 163 -18.21 -6.52 -9.21
CA ARG A 163 -18.85 -7.33 -8.15
C ARG A 163 -18.11 -8.64 -7.90
N ASN A 164 -17.73 -9.33 -8.97
CA ASN A 164 -17.04 -10.61 -8.88
C ASN A 164 -15.62 -10.42 -8.32
N ILE A 165 -14.90 -9.39 -8.73
CA ILE A 165 -13.55 -9.07 -8.22
C ILE A 165 -13.62 -8.81 -6.71
N ALA A 166 -14.50 -7.92 -6.29
CA ALA A 166 -14.69 -7.57 -4.89
C ALA A 166 -15.15 -8.78 -4.04
N SER A 167 -16.04 -9.62 -4.59
CA SER A 167 -16.48 -10.85 -3.92
C SER A 167 -15.32 -11.83 -3.74
N VAL A 168 -14.54 -12.09 -4.79
CA VAL A 168 -13.39 -13.02 -4.78
C VAL A 168 -12.34 -12.59 -3.77
N SER A 169 -11.97 -11.30 -3.77
CA SER A 169 -10.97 -10.74 -2.84
C SER A 169 -11.46 -10.75 -1.38
N ASN A 170 -12.76 -10.75 -1.15
CA ASN A 170 -13.36 -10.90 0.17
C ASN A 170 -13.92 -12.33 0.39
N ASN A 171 -13.10 -13.35 0.20
CA ASN A 171 -13.46 -14.75 0.46
C ASN A 171 -14.77 -15.22 -0.18
N ASN A 172 -15.10 -14.71 -1.36
CA ASN A 172 -16.34 -14.95 -2.11
C ASN A 172 -17.62 -14.49 -1.36
N ASP A 173 -17.54 -13.38 -0.64
CA ASP A 173 -18.71 -12.73 -0.06
C ASP A 173 -19.44 -11.87 -1.11
N ASP A 174 -20.55 -12.38 -1.60
CA ASP A 174 -21.36 -11.72 -2.62
C ASP A 174 -22.04 -10.44 -2.10
N THR A 175 -22.23 -10.30 -0.78
CA THR A 175 -22.80 -9.10 -0.15
C THR A 175 -21.81 -7.94 -0.25
N THR A 176 -20.56 -8.19 0.10
CA THR A 176 -19.47 -7.22 -0.07
C THR A 176 -19.26 -6.88 -1.55
N GLY A 177 -19.30 -7.89 -2.43
CA GLY A 177 -19.20 -7.67 -3.86
C GLY A 177 -20.27 -6.71 -4.40
N GLN A 178 -21.52 -6.89 -3.98
CA GLN A 178 -22.61 -6.00 -4.36
C GLN A 178 -22.43 -4.59 -3.79
N MET A 179 -22.07 -4.48 -2.52
CA MET A 179 -21.86 -3.18 -1.87
C MET A 179 -20.76 -2.36 -2.55
N LEU A 180 -19.61 -2.95 -2.85
CA LEU A 180 -18.52 -2.26 -3.54
C LEU A 180 -18.87 -1.93 -5.01
N PHE A 181 -19.63 -2.80 -5.68
CA PHE A 181 -20.19 -2.47 -6.99
C PHE A 181 -21.06 -1.21 -6.95
N ASP A 182 -21.99 -1.10 -5.98
CA ASP A 182 -22.87 0.06 -5.83
C ASP A 182 -22.05 1.32 -5.50
N ILE A 183 -21.08 1.20 -4.60
CA ILE A 183 -20.16 2.28 -4.24
C ILE A 183 -19.42 2.79 -5.48
N TYR A 184 -18.68 1.93 -6.19
CA TYR A 184 -17.86 2.37 -7.32
C TYR A 184 -18.68 2.80 -8.54
N LYS A 185 -19.91 2.32 -8.69
CA LYS A 185 -20.85 2.83 -9.70
C LYS A 185 -21.19 4.30 -9.47
N GLU A 186 -21.22 4.74 -8.21
CA GLU A 186 -21.53 6.12 -7.85
C GLU A 186 -20.30 7.03 -7.81
N ILE A 187 -19.16 6.54 -7.28
CA ILE A 187 -17.96 7.38 -7.08
C ILE A 187 -16.98 7.32 -8.25
N GLY A 188 -17.09 6.30 -9.12
CA GLY A 188 -16.13 6.08 -10.21
C GLY A 188 -14.77 5.58 -9.71
N LYS A 189 -13.79 5.49 -10.63
CA LYS A 189 -12.43 5.00 -10.36
C LYS A 189 -11.58 5.94 -9.49
N ASP A 190 -11.89 7.24 -9.52
CA ASP A 190 -11.13 8.28 -8.82
C ASP A 190 -11.63 8.52 -7.39
N GLY A 191 -12.73 7.86 -7.00
CA GLY A 191 -13.27 7.93 -5.65
C GLY A 191 -12.46 7.11 -4.64
N PHE A 192 -12.61 7.47 -3.36
CA PHE A 192 -11.90 6.82 -2.26
C PHE A 192 -12.88 6.17 -1.30
N VAL A 193 -12.53 4.97 -0.82
CA VAL A 193 -13.29 4.26 0.22
C VAL A 193 -12.47 4.24 1.50
N PHE A 194 -13.06 4.72 2.57
CA PHE A 194 -12.47 4.78 3.90
C PHE A 194 -13.31 3.97 4.88
N MET A 195 -12.68 3.19 5.78
CA MET A 195 -13.39 2.31 6.69
C MET A 195 -13.44 2.84 8.10
N GLU A 196 -14.63 2.79 8.69
CA GLU A 196 -14.88 3.15 10.07
C GLU A 196 -15.61 2.01 10.81
N ASN A 197 -15.64 2.08 12.14
CA ASN A 197 -16.45 1.16 12.92
C ASN A 197 -17.92 1.58 12.82
N SER A 198 -18.80 0.63 12.52
CA SER A 198 -20.23 0.88 12.58
C SER A 198 -20.70 0.95 14.03
N LEU A 199 -21.59 1.91 14.30
CA LEU A 199 -22.31 2.00 15.57
C LEU A 199 -23.60 1.18 15.57
N VAL A 200 -23.97 0.64 14.41
CA VAL A 200 -25.15 -0.21 14.21
C VAL A 200 -24.71 -1.61 13.79
N ASP A 201 -25.54 -2.61 14.04
CA ASP A 201 -25.23 -4.03 13.74
C ASP A 201 -25.46 -4.36 12.25
N LYS A 202 -24.95 -3.47 11.37
CA LYS A 202 -25.02 -3.64 9.92
C LYS A 202 -23.94 -2.80 9.23
N ASP A 203 -23.30 -3.37 8.20
CA ASP A 203 -22.46 -2.61 7.29
C ASP A 203 -23.30 -1.64 6.47
N HIS A 204 -22.81 -0.42 6.34
CA HIS A 204 -23.42 0.61 5.52
C HIS A 204 -22.35 1.61 5.08
N TYR A 205 -22.69 2.45 4.11
CA TYR A 205 -21.76 3.47 3.64
C TYR A 205 -22.45 4.83 3.48
N GLU A 206 -21.64 5.87 3.62
CA GLU A 206 -22.01 7.25 3.37
C GLU A 206 -21.05 7.84 2.35
N ILE A 207 -21.54 8.68 1.45
CA ILE A 207 -20.74 9.33 0.42
C ILE A 207 -20.60 10.80 0.78
N SER A 208 -19.37 11.28 0.79
CA SER A 208 -19.00 12.67 1.03
C SER A 208 -17.96 13.17 0.04
N ASN A 209 -17.76 14.48 -0.04
CA ASN A 209 -16.67 15.05 -0.85
C ASN A 209 -15.34 14.96 -0.12
N GLY A 210 -14.23 14.80 -0.87
CA GLY A 210 -12.89 14.73 -0.29
C GLY A 210 -11.76 14.86 -1.31
N ILE A 211 -10.58 15.24 -0.80
CA ILE A 211 -9.33 15.27 -1.57
C ILE A 211 -8.32 14.32 -0.94
N GLU A 212 -7.62 13.56 -1.76
CA GLU A 212 -6.44 12.78 -1.35
C GLU A 212 -5.17 13.38 -1.95
N THR A 213 -4.11 13.44 -1.13
CA THR A 213 -2.76 13.80 -1.55
C THR A 213 -1.82 12.61 -1.37
N SER A 214 -0.87 12.42 -2.29
CA SER A 214 0.10 11.32 -2.27
C SER A 214 1.30 11.58 -1.34
N THR A 215 1.06 12.28 -0.23
CA THR A 215 2.04 12.59 0.82
C THR A 215 1.36 12.53 2.18
N GLY A 216 2.00 11.87 3.13
CA GLY A 216 1.51 11.72 4.49
C GLY A 216 2.22 12.63 5.49
N TYR A 217 2.18 12.26 6.76
CA TYR A 217 2.89 13.01 7.80
C TYR A 217 4.41 12.92 7.60
N ILE A 218 5.12 13.99 7.99
CA ILE A 218 6.58 14.07 7.85
C ILE A 218 7.36 13.22 8.87
N ASP A 219 6.72 12.80 9.95
CA ASP A 219 7.35 12.02 11.01
C ASP A 219 6.29 11.23 11.80
N PRO A 220 6.57 9.97 12.20
CA PRO A 220 5.64 9.15 12.99
C PRO A 220 5.21 9.75 14.32
N VAL A 221 5.90 10.76 14.85
CA VAL A 221 5.49 11.49 16.07
C VAL A 221 4.13 12.17 15.91
N TYR A 222 3.71 12.44 14.67
CA TYR A 222 2.41 13.03 14.36
C TYR A 222 1.28 12.00 14.29
N SER A 223 1.60 10.70 14.40
CA SER A 223 0.57 9.67 14.57
C SER A 223 -0.14 9.84 15.91
N ASN A 224 -1.46 9.88 15.89
CA ASN A 224 -2.31 9.99 17.10
C ASN A 224 -3.15 8.73 17.37
N LYS A 225 -2.97 7.67 16.58
CA LYS A 225 -3.60 6.36 16.79
C LYS A 225 -2.68 5.41 17.56
N HIS A 226 -3.26 4.45 18.26
CA HIS A 226 -2.53 3.46 19.06
C HIS A 226 -1.55 2.60 18.23
N ASN A 227 -1.86 2.37 16.94
CA ASN A 227 -0.98 1.64 16.02
C ASN A 227 0.29 2.42 15.62
N LYS A 228 0.38 3.73 15.93
CA LYS A 228 1.47 4.65 15.56
C LYS A 228 1.82 4.70 14.07
N ILE A 229 0.90 4.28 13.22
CA ILE A 229 1.05 4.27 11.76
C ILE A 229 0.14 5.30 11.11
N GLU A 230 -0.97 5.64 11.77
CA GLU A 230 -2.02 6.49 11.24
C GLU A 230 -2.34 7.65 12.18
N SER A 231 -2.82 8.73 11.61
CA SER A 231 -3.35 9.88 12.32
C SER A 231 -4.74 10.21 11.83
N GLU A 232 -5.57 10.65 12.75
CA GLU A 232 -6.93 11.06 12.45
C GLU A 232 -7.27 12.31 13.25
N TYR A 233 -7.62 13.39 12.56
CA TYR A 233 -7.93 14.69 13.16
C TYR A 233 -9.36 15.06 12.79
N HIS A 234 -10.15 15.48 13.78
CA HIS A 234 -11.55 15.87 13.60
C HIS A 234 -11.73 17.37 13.81
N ASP A 235 -12.63 17.99 13.03
CA ASP A 235 -12.94 19.42 13.08
C ASP A 235 -11.68 20.30 13.05
N SER A 236 -10.80 20.00 12.10
CA SER A 236 -9.42 20.46 12.05
C SER A 236 -9.28 21.75 11.27
N SER A 237 -8.46 22.65 11.81
CA SER A 237 -7.96 23.83 11.08
C SER A 237 -6.72 23.45 10.29
N VAL A 238 -6.55 24.06 9.11
CA VAL A 238 -5.43 23.78 8.20
C VAL A 238 -4.72 25.09 7.84
N LEU A 239 -3.39 25.13 8.03
CA LEU A 239 -2.52 26.18 7.51
C LEU A 239 -1.76 25.67 6.29
N MET A 240 -1.76 26.43 5.22
CA MET A 240 -1.17 26.05 3.94
C MET A 240 -0.05 27.03 3.56
N PHE A 241 1.16 26.51 3.40
CA PHE A 241 2.36 27.29 3.05
C PHE A 241 2.87 26.84 1.69
N LYS A 242 2.87 27.75 0.71
CA LYS A 242 3.50 27.53 -0.58
C LYS A 242 4.97 27.90 -0.50
N GLY A 243 5.84 26.92 -0.65
CA GLY A 243 7.29 27.02 -0.46
C GLY A 243 7.78 26.17 0.69
N GLU A 244 9.06 26.27 1.00
CA GLU A 244 9.73 25.55 2.07
C GLU A 244 9.83 26.41 3.33
N LEU A 245 9.36 25.90 4.45
CA LEU A 245 9.55 26.52 5.77
C LEU A 245 10.98 26.29 6.26
N ARG A 246 11.68 27.39 6.57
CA ARG A 246 13.11 27.40 6.91
C ARG A 246 13.37 27.93 8.31
N SER A 247 14.60 27.74 8.80
CA SER A 247 15.01 28.17 10.13
C SER A 247 14.69 29.64 10.45
N PRO A 248 14.82 30.62 9.54
CA PRO A 248 14.44 31.99 9.81
C PRO A 248 12.94 32.19 10.11
N ASP A 249 12.10 31.29 9.62
CA ASP A 249 10.63 31.37 9.78
C ASP A 249 10.18 30.96 11.18
N LEU A 250 11.04 30.28 11.95
CA LEU A 250 10.70 29.73 13.26
C LEU A 250 10.21 30.77 14.26
N SER A 251 10.66 32.02 14.18
CA SER A 251 10.27 33.07 15.11
C SER A 251 8.77 33.37 15.03
N TRP A 252 8.25 33.67 13.85
CA TRP A 252 6.84 33.94 13.64
C TRP A 252 5.98 32.68 13.59
N LEU A 253 6.51 31.57 13.11
CA LEU A 253 5.79 30.28 13.05
C LEU A 253 5.45 29.76 14.45
N ASN A 254 6.40 29.80 15.39
CA ASN A 254 6.15 29.41 16.77
C ASN A 254 5.10 30.27 17.44
N ASP A 255 5.14 31.61 17.24
CA ASP A 255 4.13 32.51 17.79
C ASP A 255 2.75 32.29 17.15
N MET A 256 2.70 32.02 15.85
CA MET A 256 1.49 31.63 15.13
C MET A 256 0.86 30.37 15.74
N ILE A 257 1.62 29.29 15.90
CA ILE A 257 1.13 28.03 16.49
C ILE A 257 0.66 28.26 17.94
N ALA A 258 1.45 28.93 18.76
CA ALA A 258 1.09 29.20 20.14
C ALA A 258 -0.18 30.06 20.27
N SER A 259 -0.30 31.09 19.43
CA SER A 259 -1.49 31.95 19.38
C SER A 259 -2.72 31.19 18.91
N PHE A 260 -2.58 30.27 17.94
CA PHE A 260 -3.67 29.43 17.46
C PHE A 260 -4.27 28.64 18.62
N TYR A 261 -3.45 27.89 19.35
CA TYR A 261 -3.94 27.07 20.47
C TYR A 261 -4.49 27.93 21.63
N SER A 262 -3.94 29.11 21.85
CA SER A 262 -4.47 30.03 22.85
C SER A 262 -5.86 30.56 22.48
N LEU A 263 -6.11 30.86 21.21
CA LEU A 263 -7.35 31.48 20.72
C LEU A 263 -8.43 30.44 20.36
N ARG A 264 -8.05 29.26 19.90
CA ARG A 264 -8.97 28.23 19.36
C ARG A 264 -9.13 27.02 20.28
N GLY A 265 -8.45 26.98 21.41
CA GLY A 265 -8.71 26.05 22.52
C GLY A 265 -8.61 24.57 22.15
N GLY A 266 -7.43 24.07 21.87
CA GLY A 266 -7.20 22.61 21.72
C GLY A 266 -7.76 21.97 20.44
N LYS A 267 -8.29 22.75 19.49
CA LYS A 267 -8.69 22.21 18.17
C LYS A 267 -7.46 21.72 17.41
N PRO A 268 -7.60 20.61 16.63
CA PRO A 268 -6.49 20.13 15.82
C PRO A 268 -6.03 21.17 14.79
N LEU A 269 -4.72 21.27 14.63
CA LEU A 269 -4.08 22.09 13.61
C LEU A 269 -3.24 21.22 12.68
N VAL A 270 -3.51 21.27 11.38
CA VAL A 270 -2.69 20.61 10.35
C VAL A 270 -1.92 21.66 9.57
N ILE A 271 -0.60 21.49 9.48
CA ILE A 271 0.31 22.36 8.76
C ILE A 271 0.76 21.66 7.48
N ILE A 272 0.60 22.33 6.35
CA ILE A 272 0.94 21.81 5.02
C ILE A 272 1.94 22.78 4.38
N ALA A 273 3.09 22.28 3.91
CA ALA A 273 4.06 23.05 3.15
C ALA A 273 4.68 22.22 2.02
N ASN A 274 5.38 22.84 1.06
CA ASN A 274 6.14 22.09 0.05
C ASN A 274 7.35 21.37 0.65
N GLY A 275 7.93 21.90 1.71
CA GLY A 275 9.06 21.32 2.41
C GLY A 275 9.30 21.98 3.75
N TYR A 276 10.19 21.36 4.51
CA TYR A 276 10.61 21.83 5.83
C TYR A 276 12.10 21.57 5.97
N ASP A 277 12.88 22.56 6.39
CA ASP A 277 14.26 22.26 6.77
C ASP A 277 14.32 21.52 8.11
N LEU A 278 15.48 20.94 8.42
CA LEU A 278 15.65 20.05 9.57
C LEU A 278 15.37 20.76 10.91
N ASP A 279 15.70 22.06 11.01
CA ASP A 279 15.49 22.83 12.24
C ASP A 279 14.01 23.07 12.48
N VAL A 280 13.23 23.33 11.41
CA VAL A 280 11.77 23.47 11.49
C VAL A 280 11.14 22.14 11.88
N VAL A 281 11.55 21.02 11.25
CA VAL A 281 11.05 19.69 11.63
C VAL A 281 11.30 19.42 13.12
N ASN A 282 12.51 19.68 13.60
CA ASN A 282 12.86 19.46 15.00
C ASN A 282 12.09 20.39 15.95
N ALA A 283 11.88 21.64 15.59
CA ALA A 283 11.11 22.59 16.40
C ALA A 283 9.63 22.19 16.50
N LEU A 284 9.01 21.77 15.39
CA LEU A 284 7.63 21.31 15.37
C LEU A 284 7.46 20.01 16.17
N LYS A 285 8.39 19.07 16.06
CA LYS A 285 8.41 17.84 16.89
C LYS A 285 8.57 18.18 18.37
N TYR A 286 9.48 19.08 18.70
CA TYR A 286 9.70 19.53 20.07
C TYR A 286 8.42 20.14 20.67
N ASN A 287 7.75 21.03 19.92
CA ASN A 287 6.51 21.66 20.35
C ASN A 287 5.42 20.61 20.66
N LYS A 288 5.24 19.59 19.81
CA LYS A 288 4.28 18.54 20.08
C LYS A 288 4.63 17.70 21.32
N VAL A 289 5.87 17.25 21.43
CA VAL A 289 6.29 16.31 22.50
C VAL A 289 6.42 17.02 23.85
N VAL A 290 7.01 18.20 23.91
CA VAL A 290 7.30 18.90 25.18
C VAL A 290 6.04 19.51 25.77
N ASN A 291 5.16 20.04 24.92
CA ASN A 291 3.89 20.59 25.40
C ASN A 291 2.97 19.49 25.93
N ALA A 292 2.95 18.31 25.32
CA ALA A 292 2.24 17.15 25.87
C ALA A 292 2.73 16.77 27.28
N LYS A 293 4.06 16.78 27.52
CA LYS A 293 4.63 16.53 28.85
C LYS A 293 4.28 17.60 29.88
N ARG A 294 3.96 18.82 29.44
CA ARG A 294 3.52 19.93 30.31
C ARG A 294 2.00 19.98 30.52
N GLY A 295 1.27 18.99 30.01
CA GLY A 295 -0.19 18.93 30.09
C GLY A 295 -0.91 19.86 29.10
N VAL A 296 -0.19 20.40 28.12
CA VAL A 296 -0.76 21.18 27.00
C VAL A 296 -0.66 20.32 25.76
N GLU A 297 -1.72 19.65 25.40
CA GLU A 297 -1.74 18.77 24.25
C GLU A 297 -2.00 19.60 22.97
N TYR A 298 -0.95 19.77 22.16
CA TYR A 298 -1.09 20.29 20.80
C TYR A 298 -1.46 19.13 19.88
N ASP A 299 -2.74 19.00 19.56
CA ASP A 299 -3.20 18.06 18.54
C ASP A 299 -2.83 18.60 17.14
N MET A 300 -1.60 18.29 16.72
CA MET A 300 -0.98 18.86 15.53
C MET A 300 -0.55 17.76 14.55
N GLY A 301 -0.91 17.95 13.28
CA GLY A 301 -0.43 17.19 12.14
C GLY A 301 0.49 18.05 11.26
N VAL A 302 1.52 17.45 10.69
CA VAL A 302 2.42 18.13 9.75
C VAL A 302 2.66 17.22 8.55
N THR A 303 2.40 17.74 7.35
CA THR A 303 2.55 17.00 6.10
C THR A 303 3.21 17.83 5.01
N ILE A 304 3.89 17.16 4.09
CA ILE A 304 4.42 17.78 2.87
C ILE A 304 3.34 17.71 1.79
N PHE A 305 3.23 18.77 1.01
CA PHE A 305 2.44 18.77 -0.21
C PHE A 305 3.36 18.92 -1.42
N ASN A 306 3.74 17.79 -2.02
CA ASN A 306 4.54 17.77 -3.25
C ASN A 306 3.67 18.22 -4.43
N ALA A 307 3.40 19.52 -4.47
CA ALA A 307 2.77 20.13 -5.62
C ALA A 307 3.81 20.19 -6.75
N THR A 308 3.68 19.34 -7.73
CA THR A 308 4.45 19.44 -8.98
C THR A 308 4.12 20.73 -9.76
N HIS A 309 3.13 21.50 -9.29
CA HIS A 309 2.67 22.77 -9.84
C HIS A 309 2.26 23.75 -8.75
N ASN A 310 2.61 25.00 -8.95
CA ASN A 310 2.21 26.12 -8.10
C ASN A 310 0.69 26.23 -7.85
N GLU A 311 -0.12 25.77 -8.80
CA GLU A 311 -1.58 25.86 -8.74
C GLU A 311 -2.27 24.74 -7.93
N ALA A 312 -1.56 23.69 -7.54
CA ALA A 312 -2.17 22.62 -6.74
C ALA A 312 -2.52 23.08 -5.32
N PHE A 313 -1.78 24.07 -4.78
CA PHE A 313 -2.16 24.72 -3.53
C PHE A 313 -3.46 25.52 -3.66
N ASP A 314 -3.70 26.16 -4.81
CA ASP A 314 -4.95 26.89 -5.05
C ASP A 314 -6.15 25.93 -5.10
N ASP A 315 -5.96 24.70 -5.63
CA ASP A 315 -6.98 23.66 -5.66
C ASP A 315 -7.31 23.21 -4.22
N LEU A 316 -6.27 22.97 -3.42
CA LEU A 316 -6.42 22.56 -2.02
C LEU A 316 -7.07 23.68 -1.18
N ALA A 317 -6.66 24.94 -1.41
CA ALA A 317 -7.23 26.10 -0.74
C ALA A 317 -8.72 26.30 -1.09
N ALA A 318 -9.09 26.17 -2.35
CA ALA A 318 -10.49 26.24 -2.77
C ALA A 318 -11.34 25.14 -2.10
N TYR A 319 -10.76 23.96 -1.90
CA TYR A 319 -11.46 22.87 -1.23
C TYR A 319 -11.55 23.06 0.30
N LEU A 320 -10.47 23.55 0.93
CA LEU A 320 -10.41 23.73 2.39
C LEU A 320 -10.98 25.07 2.87
N GLY A 321 -11.15 26.05 1.98
CA GLY A 321 -11.74 27.35 2.30
C GLY A 321 -10.80 28.33 2.99
N GLY A 322 -9.47 28.19 2.86
CA GLY A 322 -8.49 29.12 3.43
C GLY A 322 -7.55 29.67 2.37
N LYS A 323 -6.78 30.72 2.71
CA LYS A 323 -5.77 31.29 1.83
C LYS A 323 -4.41 30.62 2.04
N VAL A 324 -3.66 30.49 0.94
CA VAL A 324 -2.27 29.99 0.97
C VAL A 324 -1.32 31.11 1.37
N ILE A 325 -0.42 30.84 2.30
CA ILE A 325 0.68 31.75 2.68
C ILE A 325 1.83 31.47 1.72
N ASN A 326 2.19 32.44 0.90
CA ASN A 326 3.26 32.31 -0.08
C ASN A 326 4.62 32.66 0.53
N LEU A 327 5.47 31.67 0.73
CA LEU A 327 6.83 31.84 1.28
C LEU A 327 7.85 32.28 0.23
N GLU A 328 7.50 32.23 -1.06
CA GLU A 328 8.39 32.59 -2.15
C GLU A 328 8.39 34.08 -2.45
N ASP A 329 7.40 34.83 -1.95
CA ASP A 329 7.26 36.28 -2.09
C ASP A 329 7.53 36.97 -0.74
N GLU A 330 8.75 37.48 -0.58
CA GLU A 330 9.19 38.09 0.67
C GLU A 330 8.39 39.30 1.10
N GLU A 331 7.88 40.12 0.17
CA GLU A 331 7.11 41.33 0.49
C GLU A 331 5.72 40.93 1.01
N ILE A 332 5.05 40.03 0.31
CA ILE A 332 3.74 39.50 0.72
C ILE A 332 3.87 38.75 2.04
N LEU A 333 4.94 37.93 2.19
CA LEU A 333 5.17 37.14 3.41
C LEU A 333 5.33 38.07 4.63
N LYS A 334 6.18 39.09 4.54
CA LYS A 334 6.39 40.06 5.64
C LYS A 334 5.09 40.69 6.10
N GLU A 335 4.25 41.16 5.19
CA GLU A 335 2.94 41.71 5.55
C GLU A 335 2.01 40.65 6.15
N THR A 336 2.03 39.44 5.62
CA THR A 336 1.15 38.31 6.06
C THR A 336 1.51 37.87 7.48
N VAL A 337 2.79 37.73 7.81
CA VAL A 337 3.25 37.20 9.12
C VAL A 337 3.47 38.30 10.17
N LYS A 338 3.37 39.59 9.80
CA LYS A 338 3.53 40.74 10.69
C LYS A 338 2.79 40.61 12.03
N PRO A 339 1.57 40.05 12.13
CA PRO A 339 0.91 39.86 13.42
C PRO A 339 1.67 38.94 14.41
N PHE A 340 2.62 38.17 13.92
CA PHE A 340 3.36 37.15 14.68
C PHE A 340 4.85 37.51 14.86
N GLU A 341 5.31 38.65 14.37
CA GLU A 341 6.67 39.11 14.61
C GLU A 341 6.82 39.70 16.01
N GLN A 342 7.91 39.36 16.70
CA GLN A 342 8.18 39.85 18.06
C GLN A 342 8.28 41.37 18.18
N SER A 343 8.59 42.09 17.10
CA SER A 343 8.64 43.54 17.05
C SER A 343 7.28 44.24 17.24
N THR A 344 6.19 43.48 17.14
CA THR A 344 4.82 43.99 17.36
C THR A 344 4.36 43.92 18.82
N LEU A 345 5.24 43.56 19.76
CA LEU A 345 4.99 43.63 21.21
C LEU A 345 4.59 45.06 21.61
N GLY A 346 3.28 45.31 21.76
CA GLY A 346 2.69 46.60 22.10
C GLY A 346 1.67 47.14 21.08
N THR A 347 1.53 46.55 19.91
CA THR A 347 0.43 46.83 18.98
C THR A 347 -0.66 45.76 19.14
N ASN A 348 -1.90 46.19 19.41
CA ASN A 348 -3.07 45.30 19.46
C ASN A 348 -3.44 44.85 18.03
N VAL A 349 -2.59 44.00 17.43
CA VAL A 349 -2.93 43.38 16.15
C VAL A 349 -3.87 42.19 16.44
N ASP A 350 -5.07 42.24 15.91
CA ASP A 350 -6.04 41.19 16.10
C ASP A 350 -5.67 39.95 15.24
N LYS A 351 -5.04 38.98 15.89
CA LYS A 351 -4.64 37.71 15.25
C LYS A 351 -5.85 36.88 14.74
N ASN A 352 -7.07 37.16 15.22
CA ASN A 352 -8.27 36.48 14.71
C ASN A 352 -8.53 36.83 13.24
N VAL A 353 -8.27 38.05 12.81
CA VAL A 353 -8.44 38.46 11.40
C VAL A 353 -7.55 37.64 10.48
N PHE A 354 -6.31 37.36 10.92
CA PHE A 354 -5.42 36.46 10.17
C PHE A 354 -6.01 35.05 10.07
N TYR A 355 -6.43 34.47 11.18
CA TYR A 355 -6.96 33.11 11.19
C TYR A 355 -8.26 32.98 10.40
N GLU A 356 -9.11 33.99 10.39
CA GLU A 356 -10.33 33.99 9.58
C GLU A 356 -10.04 33.99 8.07
N GLN A 357 -8.90 34.51 7.65
CA GLN A 357 -8.53 34.55 6.23
C GLN A 357 -7.71 33.34 5.77
N TYR A 358 -6.78 32.87 6.62
CA TYR A 358 -5.76 31.91 6.21
C TYR A 358 -6.02 30.48 6.69
N LEU A 359 -6.89 30.27 7.67
CA LEU A 359 -7.24 28.93 8.08
C LEU A 359 -8.23 28.30 7.09
N GLY A 360 -7.83 27.17 6.50
CA GLY A 360 -8.76 26.22 5.93
C GLY A 360 -9.36 25.33 7.02
N PHE A 361 -10.38 24.58 6.66
CA PHE A 361 -11.08 23.67 7.54
C PHE A 361 -11.30 22.32 6.83
N ALA A 362 -11.22 21.22 7.59
CA ALA A 362 -11.73 19.93 7.19
C ALA A 362 -12.36 19.23 8.40
N LYS A 363 -13.53 18.65 8.20
CA LYS A 363 -14.24 17.94 9.28
C LYS A 363 -13.48 16.70 9.73
N LYS A 364 -12.79 16.03 8.81
CA LYS A 364 -11.92 14.91 9.13
C LYS A 364 -10.69 14.92 8.24
N ILE A 365 -9.52 14.70 8.82
CA ILE A 365 -8.26 14.51 8.11
C ILE A 365 -7.68 13.18 8.55
N PHE A 366 -7.39 12.32 7.58
CA PHE A 366 -6.65 11.08 7.79
C PHE A 366 -5.26 11.20 7.18
N MET A 367 -4.23 10.73 7.89
CA MET A 367 -2.86 10.69 7.38
C MET A 367 -2.17 9.39 7.81
N ASN A 368 -1.38 8.83 6.89
CA ASN A 368 -0.35 7.84 7.20
C ASN A 368 1.00 8.31 6.66
N SER A 369 1.99 7.42 6.52
CA SER A 369 3.30 7.78 5.96
C SER A 369 3.26 8.20 4.48
N ASN A 370 2.25 7.81 3.73
CA ASN A 370 2.22 7.90 2.27
C ASN A 370 1.14 8.82 1.71
N ILE A 371 0.03 8.97 2.42
CA ILE A 371 -1.14 9.71 1.95
C ILE A 371 -1.74 10.59 3.04
N SER A 372 -2.40 11.67 2.61
CA SER A 372 -3.30 12.45 3.44
C SER A 372 -4.64 12.62 2.73
N ARG A 373 -5.74 12.45 3.47
CA ARG A 373 -7.12 12.60 2.98
C ARG A 373 -7.82 13.69 3.77
N TYR A 374 -8.41 14.63 3.06
CA TYR A 374 -9.15 15.74 3.62
C TYR A 374 -10.63 15.56 3.25
N MET A 375 -11.48 15.42 4.25
CA MET A 375 -12.90 15.12 4.07
C MET A 375 -13.76 16.27 4.58
N GLU A 376 -14.82 16.60 3.83
CA GLU A 376 -15.74 17.66 4.14
C GLU A 376 -15.00 19.00 4.42
N GLY A 377 -14.30 19.50 3.40
CA GLY A 377 -13.56 20.75 3.44
C GLY A 377 -14.49 21.96 3.61
N GLY A 378 -13.93 23.04 4.16
CA GLY A 378 -14.66 24.30 4.43
C GLY A 378 -14.87 25.20 3.21
N GLY A 379 -14.33 24.84 2.04
CA GLY A 379 -14.47 25.60 0.80
C GLY A 379 -15.92 25.60 0.28
N THR A 380 -16.32 26.71 -0.32
CA THR A 380 -17.64 26.83 -0.91
C THR A 380 -17.73 26.09 -2.25
N LYS A 381 -18.95 25.71 -2.62
CA LYS A 381 -19.16 25.06 -3.93
C LYS A 381 -18.74 25.97 -5.08
N GLU A 382 -18.99 27.26 -4.96
CA GLU A 382 -18.62 28.29 -5.93
C GLU A 382 -17.11 28.38 -6.14
N GLU A 383 -16.31 28.28 -5.06
CA GLU A 383 -14.85 28.28 -5.14
C GLU A 383 -14.33 27.01 -5.83
N ILE A 384 -14.89 25.85 -5.48
CA ILE A 384 -14.53 24.56 -6.11
C ILE A 384 -14.92 24.55 -7.58
N ASP A 385 -16.15 24.92 -7.93
CA ASP A 385 -16.65 24.98 -9.30
C ASP A 385 -15.83 25.98 -10.15
N GLY A 386 -15.50 27.14 -9.60
CA GLY A 386 -14.64 28.12 -10.24
C GLY A 386 -13.24 27.57 -10.54
N ARG A 387 -12.71 26.77 -9.64
CA ARG A 387 -11.41 26.12 -9.83
C ARG A 387 -11.47 25.02 -10.91
N VAL A 388 -12.53 24.22 -10.91
CA VAL A 388 -12.80 23.20 -11.94
C VAL A 388 -12.93 23.86 -13.32
N GLU A 389 -13.59 25.01 -13.42
CA GLU A 389 -13.71 25.75 -14.69
C GLU A 389 -12.35 26.21 -15.23
N VAL A 390 -11.47 26.70 -14.35
CA VAL A 390 -10.08 27.07 -14.75
C VAL A 390 -9.33 25.86 -15.28
N ILE A 391 -9.47 24.70 -14.64
CA ILE A 391 -8.83 23.46 -15.09
C ILE A 391 -9.41 23.01 -16.42
N ASN A 392 -10.73 23.07 -16.61
CA ASN A 392 -11.39 22.70 -17.87
C ASN A 392 -10.92 23.54 -19.05
N LYS A 393 -10.79 24.87 -18.88
CA LYS A 393 -10.25 25.76 -19.92
C LYS A 393 -8.82 25.38 -20.34
N LYS A 394 -8.00 24.91 -19.37
CA LYS A 394 -6.66 24.43 -19.69
C LYS A 394 -6.69 23.08 -20.41
N ILE A 395 -7.60 22.18 -20.02
CA ILE A 395 -7.79 20.89 -20.73
C ILE A 395 -8.19 21.17 -22.18
N GLU A 396 -9.18 22.03 -22.42
CA GLU A 396 -9.61 22.40 -23.79
C GLU A 396 -8.46 23.00 -24.61
N TYR A 397 -7.63 23.85 -24.00
CA TYR A 397 -6.44 24.39 -24.66
C TYR A 397 -5.47 23.28 -25.07
N TYR A 398 -5.09 22.39 -24.15
CA TYR A 398 -4.15 21.31 -24.45
C TYR A 398 -4.73 20.26 -25.42
N GLU A 399 -6.03 20.00 -25.37
CA GLU A 399 -6.71 19.14 -26.37
C GLU A 399 -6.64 19.75 -27.77
N SER A 400 -6.73 21.07 -27.90
CA SER A 400 -6.64 21.77 -29.20
C SER A 400 -5.26 21.69 -29.84
N ILE A 401 -4.20 21.45 -29.05
CA ILE A 401 -2.80 21.34 -29.54
C ILE A 401 -2.24 19.92 -29.37
N ARG A 402 -3.11 18.91 -29.30
CA ARG A 402 -2.73 17.51 -29.08
C ARG A 402 -1.81 17.01 -30.18
N GLY A 403 -0.70 16.37 -29.86
CA GLY A 403 0.27 15.82 -30.81
C GLY A 403 1.70 15.65 -30.31
N SER A 404 1.97 15.91 -29.03
CA SER A 404 3.28 15.66 -28.43
C SER A 404 3.15 14.99 -27.05
N GLU A 405 4.12 14.16 -26.66
CA GLU A 405 4.14 13.48 -25.35
C GLU A 405 3.99 14.44 -24.17
N ASN A 406 4.53 15.64 -24.25
CA ASN A 406 4.39 16.67 -23.22
C ASN A 406 2.93 17.11 -23.04
N VAL A 407 2.16 17.19 -24.11
CA VAL A 407 0.73 17.58 -24.06
C VAL A 407 -0.10 16.48 -23.41
N ASP A 408 0.15 15.21 -23.74
CA ASP A 408 -0.57 14.10 -23.12
C ASP A 408 -0.28 13.99 -21.61
N PHE A 409 0.95 14.29 -21.19
CA PHE A 409 1.32 14.36 -19.77
C PHE A 409 0.60 15.51 -19.05
N GLU A 410 0.51 16.70 -19.65
CA GLU A 410 -0.22 17.84 -19.08
C GLU A 410 -1.74 17.55 -19.00
N LEU A 411 -2.32 16.94 -20.01
CA LEU A 411 -3.72 16.50 -20.01
C LEU A 411 -3.99 15.49 -18.88
N TYR A 412 -3.12 14.50 -18.73
CA TYR A 412 -3.22 13.53 -17.62
C TYR A 412 -3.22 14.23 -16.26
N ARG A 413 -2.31 15.18 -16.04
CA ARG A 413 -2.20 15.94 -14.79
C ARG A 413 -3.42 16.80 -14.49
N LEU A 414 -3.92 17.54 -15.51
CA LEU A 414 -5.11 18.37 -15.38
C LEU A 414 -6.35 17.55 -15.07
N ASN A 415 -6.52 16.41 -15.75
CA ASN A 415 -7.62 15.48 -15.48
C ASN A 415 -7.53 14.90 -14.05
N LYS A 416 -6.32 14.57 -13.57
CA LYS A 416 -6.12 14.12 -12.19
C LYS A 416 -6.47 15.21 -11.17
N ARG A 417 -6.09 16.47 -11.41
CA ARG A 417 -6.46 17.61 -10.54
C ARG A 417 -7.98 17.82 -10.51
N LYS A 418 -8.62 17.80 -11.67
CA LYS A 418 -10.08 17.88 -11.77
C LYS A 418 -10.77 16.77 -11.00
N ALA A 419 -10.31 15.52 -11.18
CA ALA A 419 -10.82 14.37 -10.45
C ALA A 419 -10.69 14.58 -8.93
N ASN A 420 -9.54 15.02 -8.44
CA ASN A 420 -9.33 15.28 -7.01
C ASN A 420 -10.32 16.30 -6.42
N LEU A 421 -10.63 17.39 -7.14
CA LEU A 421 -11.58 18.40 -6.68
C LEU A 421 -13.04 17.92 -6.72
N THR A 422 -13.36 16.99 -7.62
CA THR A 422 -14.73 16.48 -7.83
C THR A 422 -14.94 15.10 -7.23
N SER A 423 -13.88 14.46 -6.71
CA SER A 423 -13.91 13.10 -6.17
C SER A 423 -14.81 12.99 -4.95
N LYS A 424 -15.50 11.87 -4.90
CA LYS A 424 -16.30 11.49 -3.74
C LYS A 424 -15.49 10.57 -2.84
N ILE A 425 -15.63 10.76 -1.54
CA ILE A 425 -15.10 9.87 -0.51
C ILE A 425 -16.27 9.07 0.08
N VAL A 426 -16.07 7.77 0.18
CA VAL A 426 -17.02 6.88 0.84
C VAL A 426 -16.50 6.52 2.22
N LYS A 427 -17.32 6.74 3.23
CA LYS A 427 -17.15 6.19 4.57
C LYS A 427 -17.90 4.87 4.63
N LEU A 428 -17.17 3.77 4.66
CA LEU A 428 -17.71 2.43 4.79
C LEU A 428 -17.68 2.03 6.27
N TYR A 429 -18.84 1.92 6.89
CA TYR A 429 -18.98 1.54 8.29
C TYR A 429 -19.08 0.02 8.40
N VAL A 430 -18.10 -0.57 9.11
CA VAL A 430 -17.97 -2.01 9.28
C VAL A 430 -18.53 -2.43 10.63
N SER A 431 -19.48 -3.33 10.64
CA SER A 431 -20.12 -3.87 11.83
C SER A 431 -19.46 -5.17 12.30
N GLY A 432 -19.63 -5.47 13.57
CA GLY A 432 -19.19 -6.73 14.18
C GLY A 432 -19.54 -6.74 15.67
N LYS A 433 -19.63 -7.92 16.25
CA LYS A 433 -19.97 -8.09 17.69
C LYS A 433 -18.79 -7.85 18.62
N THR A 434 -17.57 -7.95 18.11
CA THR A 434 -16.33 -7.73 18.86
C THR A 434 -15.38 -6.84 18.06
N ILE A 435 -14.47 -6.14 18.75
CA ILE A 435 -13.44 -5.32 18.11
C ILE A 435 -12.60 -6.16 17.16
N THR A 436 -12.20 -7.37 17.57
CA THR A 436 -11.44 -8.31 16.76
C THR A 436 -12.17 -8.71 15.47
N GLU A 437 -13.48 -8.94 15.55
CA GLU A 437 -14.31 -9.25 14.37
C GLU A 437 -14.35 -8.06 13.40
N ILE A 438 -14.57 -6.85 13.92
CA ILE A 438 -14.58 -5.62 13.13
C ILE A 438 -13.24 -5.41 12.42
N GLU A 439 -12.11 -5.55 13.12
CA GLU A 439 -10.78 -5.40 12.52
C GLU A 439 -10.52 -6.44 11.44
N THR A 440 -10.84 -7.72 11.70
CA THR A 440 -10.70 -8.78 10.70
C THR A 440 -11.53 -8.50 9.45
N ARG A 441 -12.77 -8.03 9.61
CA ARG A 441 -13.64 -7.67 8.49
C ARG A 441 -13.13 -6.45 7.73
N LYS A 442 -12.56 -5.46 8.44
CA LYS A 442 -11.93 -4.30 7.79
C LYS A 442 -10.80 -4.70 6.87
N TYR A 443 -9.89 -5.58 7.31
CA TYR A 443 -8.79 -6.07 6.45
C TYR A 443 -9.31 -6.74 5.18
N LEU A 444 -10.32 -7.60 5.31
CA LEU A 444 -10.92 -8.27 4.14
C LEU A 444 -11.62 -7.28 3.19
N LEU A 445 -12.30 -6.28 3.74
CA LEU A 445 -12.93 -5.22 2.94
C LEU A 445 -11.89 -4.31 2.28
N GLU A 446 -10.78 -4.04 2.96
CA GLU A 446 -9.65 -3.26 2.43
C GLU A 446 -9.04 -3.93 1.21
N ASP A 447 -8.80 -5.24 1.28
CA ASP A 447 -8.34 -6.05 0.16
C ASP A 447 -9.30 -5.96 -1.04
N ALA A 448 -10.62 -6.06 -0.79
CA ALA A 448 -11.63 -5.95 -1.84
C ALA A 448 -11.71 -4.54 -2.45
N VAL A 449 -11.52 -3.49 -1.66
CA VAL A 449 -11.45 -2.09 -2.13
C VAL A 449 -10.23 -1.88 -3.02
N TYR A 450 -9.04 -2.33 -2.58
CA TYR A 450 -7.82 -2.21 -3.39
C TYR A 450 -7.90 -3.03 -4.67
N ALA A 451 -8.38 -4.26 -4.62
CA ALA A 451 -8.57 -5.10 -5.80
C ALA A 451 -9.55 -4.49 -6.80
N SER A 452 -10.67 -3.91 -6.30
CA SER A 452 -11.66 -3.22 -7.13
C SER A 452 -11.07 -1.98 -7.80
N LYS A 453 -10.35 -1.15 -7.05
CA LYS A 453 -9.69 0.06 -7.59
C LYS A 453 -8.63 -0.31 -8.62
N SER A 454 -7.79 -1.28 -8.31
CA SER A 454 -6.77 -1.79 -9.22
C SER A 454 -7.38 -2.32 -10.54
N ALA A 455 -8.51 -3.00 -10.46
CA ALA A 455 -9.19 -3.50 -11.65
C ALA A 455 -9.83 -2.38 -12.50
N LEU A 456 -10.36 -1.34 -11.87
CA LEU A 456 -10.88 -0.15 -12.57
C LEU A 456 -9.77 0.63 -13.30
N GLU A 457 -8.55 0.62 -12.76
CA GLU A 457 -7.40 1.31 -13.34
C GLU A 457 -6.69 0.49 -14.42
N HIS A 458 -6.54 -0.82 -14.19
CA HIS A 458 -5.66 -1.69 -15.00
C HIS A 458 -6.38 -2.82 -15.72
N GLY A 459 -7.71 -2.92 -15.56
CA GLY A 459 -8.49 -4.01 -16.14
C GLY A 459 -8.42 -5.31 -15.31
N TYR A 460 -9.08 -6.34 -15.80
CA TYR A 460 -9.19 -7.64 -15.15
C TYR A 460 -8.74 -8.78 -16.05
N VAL A 461 -8.36 -9.88 -15.42
CA VAL A 461 -7.95 -11.14 -16.04
C VAL A 461 -8.66 -12.32 -15.38
N SER A 462 -8.58 -13.51 -15.97
CA SER A 462 -8.99 -14.76 -15.33
C SER A 462 -8.17 -14.98 -14.05
N GLY A 463 -8.85 -15.26 -12.95
CA GLY A 463 -8.23 -15.45 -11.64
C GLY A 463 -7.60 -16.83 -11.43
N GLY A 464 -7.39 -17.20 -10.16
CA GLY A 464 -6.79 -18.47 -9.77
C GLY A 464 -5.27 -18.53 -9.89
N ASN A 465 -4.62 -17.41 -10.23
CA ASN A 465 -3.15 -17.28 -10.37
C ASN A 465 -2.52 -18.26 -11.39
N LEU A 466 -3.31 -18.67 -12.41
CA LEU A 466 -2.84 -19.57 -13.48
C LEU A 466 -2.38 -18.85 -14.75
N LEU A 467 -2.64 -17.54 -14.86
CA LEU A 467 -2.42 -16.79 -16.10
C LEU A 467 -0.96 -16.84 -16.57
N VAL A 468 -0.01 -16.66 -15.65
CA VAL A 468 1.43 -16.73 -15.96
C VAL A 468 1.80 -18.11 -16.51
N SER A 469 1.31 -19.19 -15.89
CA SER A 469 1.52 -20.56 -16.37
C SER A 469 0.91 -20.81 -17.76
N LYS A 470 -0.30 -20.28 -18.01
CA LYS A 470 -0.98 -20.38 -19.31
C LYS A 470 -0.21 -19.63 -20.41
N ILE A 471 0.24 -18.41 -20.15
CA ILE A 471 1.05 -17.62 -21.09
C ILE A 471 2.32 -18.36 -21.44
N ILE A 472 3.05 -18.86 -20.44
CA ILE A 472 4.29 -19.59 -20.69
C ILE A 472 4.04 -20.85 -21.50
N THR A 473 3.08 -21.68 -21.10
CA THR A 473 2.83 -22.99 -21.73
C THR A 473 2.25 -22.84 -23.13
N ASN A 474 1.33 -21.91 -23.34
CA ASN A 474 0.58 -21.81 -24.59
C ASN A 474 1.22 -20.87 -25.62
N LYS A 475 2.13 -19.98 -25.18
CA LYS A 475 2.79 -19.00 -26.04
C LYS A 475 4.31 -19.09 -25.97
N LEU A 476 4.97 -18.76 -24.86
CA LEU A 476 6.42 -18.58 -24.80
C LEU A 476 7.21 -19.87 -25.06
N LEU A 477 6.74 -21.02 -24.59
CA LEU A 477 7.41 -22.32 -24.85
C LEU A 477 7.24 -22.81 -26.30
N LYS A 478 6.34 -22.20 -27.08
CA LYS A 478 6.10 -22.54 -28.49
C LYS A 478 6.89 -21.65 -29.46
N GLU A 479 7.61 -20.64 -28.95
CA GLU A 479 8.45 -19.79 -29.79
C GLU A 479 9.65 -20.57 -30.35
N GLU A 480 10.03 -20.28 -31.60
CA GLU A 480 11.20 -20.89 -32.23
C GLU A 480 12.50 -20.23 -31.73
N GLY A 481 13.55 -21.02 -31.62
CA GLY A 481 14.89 -20.51 -31.29
C GLY A 481 15.13 -20.18 -29.82
N ILE A 482 14.29 -20.64 -28.89
CA ILE A 482 14.47 -20.43 -27.46
C ILE A 482 15.76 -21.11 -26.98
N SER A 483 16.61 -20.38 -26.24
CA SER A 483 17.80 -20.98 -25.61
C SER A 483 17.43 -22.04 -24.58
N ALA A 484 18.30 -23.05 -24.38
CA ALA A 484 18.08 -24.11 -23.41
C ALA A 484 17.85 -23.57 -22.00
N VAL A 485 18.61 -22.54 -21.59
CA VAL A 485 18.47 -21.87 -20.29
C VAL A 485 17.10 -21.22 -20.13
N ARG A 486 16.69 -20.46 -21.13
CA ARG A 486 15.37 -19.79 -21.10
C ARG A 486 14.23 -20.82 -21.08
N LYS A 487 14.33 -21.87 -21.89
CA LYS A 487 13.32 -22.94 -21.94
C LYS A 487 13.16 -23.61 -20.60
N GLU A 488 14.26 -23.97 -19.94
CA GLU A 488 14.26 -24.57 -18.62
C GLU A 488 13.63 -23.66 -17.57
N LEU A 489 14.04 -22.38 -17.54
CA LEU A 489 13.47 -21.40 -16.61
C LEU A 489 11.96 -21.20 -16.85
N LEU A 490 11.51 -21.11 -18.10
CA LEU A 490 10.10 -21.01 -18.43
C LEU A 490 9.31 -22.23 -17.93
N GLN A 491 9.85 -23.44 -18.06
CA GLN A 491 9.20 -24.65 -17.56
C GLN A 491 9.07 -24.65 -16.02
N LEU A 492 10.13 -24.29 -15.31
CA LEU A 492 10.10 -24.21 -13.84
C LEU A 492 9.14 -23.14 -13.35
N VAL A 493 9.14 -21.96 -13.97
CA VAL A 493 8.21 -20.87 -13.65
C VAL A 493 6.77 -21.28 -13.92
N ALA A 494 6.48 -21.89 -15.09
CA ALA A 494 5.14 -22.35 -15.41
C ALA A 494 4.57 -23.30 -14.36
N VAL A 495 5.37 -24.29 -13.93
CA VAL A 495 4.96 -25.24 -12.90
C VAL A 495 4.82 -24.56 -11.54
N ALA A 496 5.73 -23.64 -11.16
CA ALA A 496 5.65 -22.92 -9.89
C ALA A 496 4.37 -22.10 -9.78
N PHE A 497 3.96 -21.43 -10.85
CA PHE A 497 2.73 -20.61 -10.87
C PHE A 497 1.42 -21.43 -10.88
N THR A 498 1.47 -22.74 -10.96
CA THR A 498 0.29 -23.58 -10.68
C THR A 498 0.12 -23.91 -9.19
N ARG A 499 1.15 -23.66 -8.35
CA ARG A 499 1.20 -24.13 -6.97
C ARG A 499 0.08 -23.54 -6.11
N THR A 500 -0.19 -22.25 -6.25
CA THR A 500 -1.27 -21.58 -5.52
C THR A 500 -2.62 -22.24 -5.79
N TYR A 501 -2.97 -22.42 -7.06
CA TYR A 501 -4.24 -23.05 -7.42
C TYR A 501 -4.30 -24.52 -7.03
N SER A 502 -3.17 -25.22 -7.09
CA SER A 502 -3.04 -26.59 -6.55
C SER A 502 -3.42 -26.67 -5.07
N LYS A 503 -2.96 -25.69 -4.25
CA LYS A 503 -3.32 -25.63 -2.82
C LYS A 503 -4.81 -25.31 -2.64
N VAL A 504 -5.39 -24.43 -3.45
CA VAL A 504 -6.85 -24.14 -3.45
C VAL A 504 -7.66 -25.39 -3.73
N LEU A 505 -7.28 -26.18 -4.73
CA LEU A 505 -7.95 -27.45 -5.08
C LEU A 505 -7.79 -28.50 -3.98
N LYS A 506 -6.60 -28.63 -3.38
CA LYS A 506 -6.36 -29.51 -2.24
C LYS A 506 -7.21 -29.14 -1.02
N ASN A 507 -7.31 -27.86 -0.71
CA ASN A 507 -8.16 -27.36 0.39
C ASN A 507 -9.65 -27.71 0.17
N SER A 508 -10.09 -27.93 -1.08
CA SER A 508 -11.44 -28.39 -1.39
C SER A 508 -11.64 -29.91 -1.25
N GLY A 509 -10.58 -30.65 -0.92
CA GLY A 509 -10.62 -32.10 -0.72
C GLY A 509 -10.37 -32.95 -1.97
N LEU A 510 -9.90 -32.35 -3.08
CA LEU A 510 -9.50 -33.12 -4.27
C LEU A 510 -8.23 -33.92 -3.99
N SER A 511 -8.16 -35.13 -4.57
CA SER A 511 -6.96 -35.96 -4.53
C SER A 511 -5.79 -35.34 -5.31
N GLU A 512 -4.56 -35.79 -5.07
CA GLU A 512 -3.40 -35.27 -5.81
C GLU A 512 -3.48 -35.51 -7.31
N GLU A 513 -4.04 -36.64 -7.71
CA GLU A 513 -4.26 -37.01 -9.11
C GLU A 513 -5.30 -36.10 -9.77
N ASP A 514 -6.44 -35.86 -9.09
CA ASP A 514 -7.48 -34.97 -9.58
C ASP A 514 -7.00 -33.53 -9.67
N VAL A 515 -6.20 -33.05 -8.69
CA VAL A 515 -5.59 -31.73 -8.70
C VAL A 515 -4.68 -31.57 -9.92
N LYS A 516 -3.78 -32.54 -10.16
CA LYS A 516 -2.88 -32.51 -11.31
C LYS A 516 -3.66 -32.49 -12.63
N TYR A 517 -4.61 -33.41 -12.78
CA TYR A 517 -5.46 -33.48 -13.96
C TYR A 517 -6.22 -32.14 -14.20
N THR A 518 -6.82 -31.58 -13.15
CA THR A 518 -7.59 -30.35 -13.24
C THR A 518 -6.70 -29.17 -13.67
N ILE A 519 -5.48 -29.05 -13.12
CA ILE A 519 -4.54 -28.01 -13.49
C ILE A 519 -4.10 -28.15 -14.94
N ASP A 520 -3.75 -29.36 -15.37
CA ASP A 520 -3.35 -29.63 -16.76
C ASP A 520 -4.46 -29.23 -17.74
N GLN A 521 -5.71 -29.58 -17.44
CA GLN A 521 -6.87 -29.15 -18.22
C GLN A 521 -7.04 -27.64 -18.24
N CYS A 522 -6.90 -26.97 -17.09
CA CYS A 522 -7.03 -25.52 -17.00
C CYS A 522 -5.95 -24.80 -17.81
N VAL A 523 -4.70 -25.23 -17.71
CA VAL A 523 -3.56 -24.58 -18.38
C VAL A 523 -3.62 -24.80 -19.89
N GLN A 524 -3.87 -26.03 -20.35
CA GLN A 524 -3.88 -26.38 -21.76
C GLN A 524 -5.06 -25.76 -22.52
N ASN A 525 -6.24 -25.73 -21.90
CA ASN A 525 -7.48 -25.32 -22.57
C ASN A 525 -7.87 -23.85 -22.31
N GLY A 526 -7.07 -23.06 -21.56
CA GLY A 526 -7.42 -21.68 -21.22
C GLY A 526 -8.73 -21.60 -20.42
N THR A 527 -8.88 -22.47 -19.43
CA THR A 527 -10.08 -22.54 -18.56
C THR A 527 -9.68 -22.45 -17.09
N ILE A 528 -10.68 -22.28 -16.22
CA ILE A 528 -10.53 -22.42 -14.77
C ILE A 528 -11.63 -23.34 -14.23
N PHE A 529 -11.32 -24.19 -13.26
CA PHE A 529 -12.30 -25.06 -12.62
C PHE A 529 -12.96 -24.34 -11.44
N ASN A 530 -14.21 -23.93 -11.61
CA ASN A 530 -14.93 -23.23 -10.56
C ASN A 530 -15.44 -24.23 -9.49
N LEU A 531 -14.90 -24.11 -8.28
CA LEU A 531 -15.23 -25.00 -7.15
C LEU A 531 -16.68 -24.84 -6.64
N LYS A 532 -17.32 -23.66 -6.84
CA LYS A 532 -18.74 -23.46 -6.50
C LYS A 532 -19.65 -24.18 -7.49
N THR A 533 -19.40 -24.02 -8.80
CA THR A 533 -20.22 -24.60 -9.87
C THR A 533 -19.82 -26.02 -10.26
N LYS A 534 -18.61 -26.44 -9.84
CA LYS A 534 -17.96 -27.71 -10.24
C LYS A 534 -17.83 -27.90 -11.75
N LYS A 535 -17.58 -26.79 -12.47
CA LYS A 535 -17.45 -26.77 -13.93
C LYS A 535 -16.16 -26.07 -14.36
N TYR A 536 -15.66 -26.47 -15.52
CA TYR A 536 -14.64 -25.70 -16.23
C TYR A 536 -15.30 -24.52 -16.92
N GLU A 537 -14.79 -23.32 -16.64
CA GLU A 537 -15.25 -22.06 -17.21
C GLU A 537 -14.14 -21.49 -18.10
N SER A 538 -14.48 -20.95 -19.26
CA SER A 538 -13.52 -20.26 -20.13
C SER A 538 -12.96 -19.01 -19.45
N ASP A 539 -11.68 -18.72 -19.63
CA ASP A 539 -11.01 -17.52 -19.12
C ASP A 539 -11.72 -16.21 -19.56
N GLY A 540 -12.48 -16.27 -20.67
CA GLY A 540 -13.24 -15.13 -21.17
C GLY A 540 -14.57 -14.88 -20.43
N GLU A 541 -15.13 -15.89 -19.82
CA GLU A 541 -16.52 -15.91 -19.31
C GLU A 541 -16.59 -16.18 -17.82
N THR A 542 -15.51 -16.66 -17.22
CA THR A 542 -15.48 -17.03 -15.80
C THR A 542 -15.87 -15.88 -14.88
N SER A 543 -16.50 -16.24 -13.75
CA SER A 543 -16.74 -15.34 -12.63
C SER A 543 -15.53 -15.21 -11.69
N ILE A 544 -14.54 -16.12 -11.80
CA ILE A 544 -13.29 -16.10 -11.03
C ILE A 544 -12.32 -15.18 -11.76
N ILE A 545 -12.26 -13.91 -11.36
CA ILE A 545 -11.46 -12.88 -12.00
C ILE A 545 -10.69 -12.06 -10.97
N ASN A 546 -9.50 -11.61 -11.36
CA ASN A 546 -8.62 -10.74 -10.58
C ASN A 546 -8.33 -9.43 -11.33
N SER A 547 -7.82 -8.43 -10.64
CA SER A 547 -7.15 -7.31 -11.32
C SER A 547 -5.94 -7.83 -12.12
N ALA A 548 -5.74 -7.31 -13.32
CA ALA A 548 -4.57 -7.66 -14.13
C ALA A 548 -3.25 -7.28 -13.42
N MET A 549 -3.26 -6.18 -12.66
CA MET A 549 -2.10 -5.73 -11.90
C MET A 549 -1.77 -6.68 -10.75
N THR A 550 -2.74 -7.34 -10.13
CA THR A 550 -2.51 -8.33 -9.07
C THR A 550 -1.62 -9.47 -9.55
N ASP A 551 -1.92 -10.08 -10.71
CA ASP A 551 -1.11 -11.16 -11.26
C ASP A 551 0.30 -10.70 -11.66
N ILE A 552 0.43 -9.49 -12.19
CA ILE A 552 1.74 -8.88 -12.51
C ILE A 552 2.56 -8.68 -11.23
N ARG A 553 1.98 -8.10 -10.19
CA ARG A 553 2.69 -7.81 -8.93
C ARG A 553 3.03 -9.08 -8.14
N ILE A 554 2.19 -10.10 -8.18
CA ILE A 554 2.53 -11.43 -7.66
C ILE A 554 3.79 -11.96 -8.35
N MET A 555 3.84 -11.92 -9.67
CA MET A 555 5.00 -12.39 -10.46
C MET A 555 6.28 -11.60 -10.12
N GLU A 556 6.21 -10.28 -10.07
CA GLU A 556 7.35 -9.43 -9.71
C GLU A 556 7.84 -9.70 -8.28
N SER A 557 6.92 -9.88 -7.34
CA SER A 557 7.25 -10.23 -5.95
C SER A 557 7.93 -11.59 -5.85
N VAL A 558 7.41 -12.61 -6.56
CA VAL A 558 8.03 -13.94 -6.66
C VAL A 558 9.46 -13.82 -7.18
N PHE A 559 9.67 -13.11 -8.29
CA PHE A 559 11.01 -12.98 -8.87
C PHE A 559 11.96 -12.12 -8.01
N SER A 560 11.43 -11.17 -7.24
CA SER A 560 12.21 -10.42 -6.26
C SER A 560 12.69 -11.31 -5.12
N ILE A 561 11.80 -12.10 -4.52
CA ILE A 561 12.13 -13.07 -3.47
C ILE A 561 13.17 -14.07 -3.99
N ILE A 562 12.93 -14.66 -5.16
CA ILE A 562 13.82 -15.63 -5.79
C ILE A 562 15.19 -15.03 -6.10
N SER A 563 15.22 -13.81 -6.64
CA SER A 563 16.49 -13.12 -6.95
C SER A 563 17.34 -12.96 -5.70
N LEU A 564 16.75 -12.58 -4.59
CA LEU A 564 17.43 -12.46 -3.31
C LEU A 564 17.96 -13.83 -2.83
N LEU A 565 17.10 -14.85 -2.80
CA LEU A 565 17.42 -16.16 -2.27
C LEU A 565 18.51 -16.88 -3.09
N VAL A 566 18.40 -16.82 -4.43
CA VAL A 566 19.33 -17.52 -5.34
C VAL A 566 20.71 -16.84 -5.38
N THR A 567 20.77 -15.52 -5.23
CA THR A 567 22.06 -14.79 -5.24
C THR A 567 22.78 -14.81 -3.90
N SER A 568 22.10 -15.15 -2.81
CA SER A 568 22.71 -15.26 -1.49
C SER A 568 23.47 -16.58 -1.37
N ASN A 569 24.79 -16.50 -1.20
CA ASN A 569 25.65 -17.67 -1.09
C ASN A 569 26.12 -17.93 0.36
N GLN A 570 26.00 -16.95 1.23
CA GLN A 570 26.45 -17.03 2.60
C GLN A 570 25.57 -16.18 3.50
N TYR A 571 25.43 -16.59 4.73
CA TYR A 571 24.80 -15.79 5.77
C TYR A 571 25.77 -15.61 6.94
N ILE A 572 25.95 -14.37 7.39
CA ILE A 572 26.81 -14.05 8.53
C ILE A 572 25.93 -13.69 9.70
N GLN A 573 25.91 -14.55 10.71
CA GLN A 573 25.19 -14.30 11.95
C GLN A 573 26.08 -13.47 12.87
N LYS A 574 25.66 -12.24 13.21
CA LYS A 574 26.29 -11.47 14.27
C LYS A 574 25.80 -11.98 15.62
N SER A 575 26.71 -12.44 16.48
CA SER A 575 26.36 -12.79 17.85
C SER A 575 25.78 -11.56 18.56
N PRO A 576 24.67 -11.70 19.32
CA PRO A 576 24.18 -10.61 20.11
C PRO A 576 25.25 -10.19 21.12
N ARG A 577 25.59 -8.89 21.19
CA ARG A 577 26.46 -8.37 22.24
C ARG A 577 25.78 -8.67 23.58
N ARG A 578 26.37 -9.58 24.38
CA ARG A 578 25.99 -9.71 25.77
C ARG A 578 26.41 -8.41 26.47
N ILE A 579 25.47 -7.51 26.68
CA ILE A 579 25.63 -6.42 27.63
C ILE A 579 25.45 -7.07 28.99
N ASN A 580 26.55 -7.37 29.67
CA ASN A 580 26.48 -7.66 31.11
C ASN A 580 26.10 -6.35 31.80
N ILE A 581 24.86 -6.28 32.29
CA ILE A 581 24.36 -5.25 33.22
C ILE A 581 24.92 -5.56 34.60
#